data_9adcb0c0d55b260e88d3e9de92713ebc
#
_entry.id   9adcb0c0d55b260e88d3e9de92713ebc
#
_cell.length_a   1.000
_cell.length_b   1.000
_cell.length_c   1.000
_cell.angle_alpha   90.00
_cell.angle_beta   90.00
_cell.angle_gamma   90.00
#
_symmetry.space_group_name_H-M   'P 1'
#
loop_
_entity.id
_entity.type
_entity.pdbx_description
1 polymer ?
#
loop_
_entity_poly.entity_id
_entity_poly.type
_entity_poly.pdbx_seq_one_letter_code
_entity_poly.pdbx_strand_id
1 'polypeptide(L)'
;MTPLKYMLVPACAVLLLSVRLHAADDETPVQGTPDQSGAPPSLSAEQQRAVGVVIAAAPAARLPRRSAAFGRVLDPSQLVADAGRLESSQAAARAAAAETARLQGLYRSANASLKALQAAQAARIEAQVRVRQAQAEFLLRWGPLAQLAAAPRANLVEQVAAGRQLLLRADLPGRHILGTIPRRALVDVDGVEVQARVIGPLPQAAAEMQSVGLLLRIPRPPAGLGAGARLPVVLERDALDGCVVPEGAVLYGEQGAYVYHVLPDRTKDGGTQFAPEPVTLVQQVADGWLVTGLHTDDRIVVRGAGVLWSLQGLSNVSDEDTD
;
A
#
# COMPACT_ATOMS: atom_id res chain seq x y z
N MET A 1 12.56 58.18 26.94
CA MET A 1 12.91 59.37 26.15
C MET A 1 13.46 58.90 24.81
N THR A 2 12.60 58.91 23.83
CA THR A 2 12.61 59.41 22.43
C THR A 2 13.82 59.11 21.52
N PRO A 3 13.61 59.07 20.17
CA PRO A 3 12.43 58.84 19.33
C PRO A 3 12.67 57.94 18.10
N LEU A 4 11.60 57.45 17.62
CA LEU A 4 11.18 57.09 16.28
C LEU A 4 11.93 57.78 15.10
N LYS A 5 12.47 57.03 14.13
CA LYS A 5 12.78 57.55 12.78
C LYS A 5 12.13 56.67 11.71
N TYR A 6 11.12 57.26 11.07
CA TYR A 6 10.52 56.82 9.81
C TYR A 6 11.58 56.90 8.70
N MET A 7 11.65 55.87 7.85
CA MET A 7 12.38 55.90 6.58
C MET A 7 11.45 55.54 5.45
N LEU A 8 11.22 56.54 4.64
CA LEU A 8 10.43 56.58 3.40
C LEU A 8 11.01 55.60 2.34
N VAL A 9 10.14 54.80 1.71
CA VAL A 9 10.50 54.00 0.56
C VAL A 9 9.89 54.70 -0.71
N PRO A 10 10.67 54.97 -1.76
CA PRO A 10 10.13 55.51 -2.99
C PRO A 10 9.48 54.43 -3.86
N ALA A 11 8.31 54.76 -4.37
CA ALA A 11 7.58 53.99 -5.34
C ALA A 11 8.33 54.03 -6.69
N CYS A 12 8.75 52.89 -7.21
CA CYS A 12 9.24 52.72 -8.56
C CYS A 12 8.07 52.23 -9.46
N ALA A 13 7.57 53.13 -10.28
CA ALA A 13 6.59 52.83 -11.29
C ALA A 13 7.26 52.01 -12.44
N VAL A 14 6.87 50.73 -12.58
CA VAL A 14 7.28 49.88 -13.69
C VAL A 14 6.21 49.98 -14.79
N LEU A 15 6.63 50.57 -15.90
CA LEU A 15 5.87 50.70 -17.14
C LEU A 15 5.74 49.32 -17.79
N LEU A 16 4.54 48.72 -17.79
CA LEU A 16 4.24 47.47 -18.48
C LEU A 16 4.06 47.77 -20.01
N LEU A 17 5.10 47.44 -20.75
CA LEU A 17 5.06 47.38 -22.21
C LEU A 17 4.42 46.06 -22.63
N SER A 18 3.15 46.09 -23.05
CA SER A 18 2.42 44.94 -23.57
C SER A 18 2.88 44.58 -25.00
N VAL A 19 3.82 43.66 -25.10
CA VAL A 19 4.13 42.99 -26.38
C VAL A 19 3.07 41.92 -26.62
N ARG A 20 2.19 42.14 -27.58
CA ARG A 20 1.31 41.11 -28.12
C ARG A 20 2.15 40.16 -28.96
N LEU A 21 2.50 39.02 -28.42
CA LEU A 21 3.02 37.89 -29.18
C LEU A 21 1.82 37.17 -29.81
N HIS A 22 1.78 37.14 -31.14
CA HIS A 22 0.87 36.26 -31.88
C HIS A 22 1.35 34.81 -31.58
N ALA A 23 0.53 34.06 -30.87
CA ALA A 23 0.71 32.63 -30.76
C ALA A 23 0.31 31.98 -32.08
N ALA A 24 1.22 31.23 -32.64
CA ALA A 24 0.96 30.30 -33.72
C ALA A 24 -0.02 29.24 -33.23
N ASP A 25 -0.90 28.80 -34.09
CA ASP A 25 -1.87 27.74 -33.88
C ASP A 25 -1.13 26.49 -33.38
N ASP A 26 -1.22 26.22 -32.07
CA ASP A 26 -0.92 24.92 -31.48
C ASP A 26 -2.19 24.08 -31.69
N GLU A 27 -2.14 23.18 -32.66
CA GLU A 27 -3.12 22.11 -32.78
C GLU A 27 -3.03 21.24 -31.56
N THR A 28 -3.81 21.55 -30.52
CA THR A 28 -4.07 20.61 -29.42
C THR A 28 -4.79 19.40 -30.02
N PRO A 29 -4.28 18.18 -29.82
CA PRO A 29 -5.02 16.98 -30.21
C PRO A 29 -6.37 16.99 -29.48
N VAL A 30 -7.44 17.04 -30.26
CA VAL A 30 -8.81 16.91 -29.75
C VAL A 30 -8.95 15.54 -29.13
N GLN A 31 -8.78 15.46 -27.82
CA GLN A 31 -9.15 14.30 -27.03
C GLN A 31 -10.67 14.38 -26.81
N GLY A 32 -11.42 13.88 -27.78
CA GLY A 32 -12.88 13.78 -27.66
C GLY A 32 -13.25 12.71 -26.66
N THR A 33 -14.08 13.07 -25.70
CA THR A 33 -14.84 12.13 -24.87
C THR A 33 -15.78 11.35 -25.80
N PRO A 34 -15.94 10.02 -25.66
CA PRO A 34 -17.02 9.35 -26.35
C PRO A 34 -18.32 9.80 -25.70
N ASP A 35 -19.06 10.62 -26.40
CA ASP A 35 -20.44 10.89 -26.06
C ASP A 35 -21.20 9.56 -26.23
N GLN A 36 -21.77 9.05 -25.15
CA GLN A 36 -22.52 7.77 -25.14
C GLN A 36 -23.86 7.87 -25.87
N SER A 37 -24.18 9.03 -26.47
CA SER A 37 -25.42 9.32 -27.20
C SER A 37 -25.42 8.81 -28.65
N GLY A 38 -24.26 8.42 -29.23
CA GLY A 38 -24.17 7.87 -30.57
C GLY A 38 -24.62 6.42 -30.67
N ALA A 39 -25.16 6.01 -31.82
CA ALA A 39 -25.49 4.60 -32.09
C ALA A 39 -24.25 3.71 -31.93
N PRO A 40 -24.37 2.53 -31.28
CA PRO A 40 -23.23 1.65 -31.09
C PRO A 40 -22.61 1.24 -32.42
N PRO A 41 -21.27 1.36 -32.60
CA PRO A 41 -20.61 1.01 -33.84
C PRO A 41 -20.89 -0.48 -34.17
N SER A 42 -21.20 -0.73 -35.44
CA SER A 42 -21.46 -2.09 -35.94
C SER A 42 -20.55 -2.44 -37.11
N LEU A 43 -20.00 -3.64 -37.09
CA LEU A 43 -19.12 -4.14 -38.15
C LEU A 43 -19.53 -5.54 -38.59
N SER A 44 -19.57 -5.79 -39.89
CA SER A 44 -19.66 -7.14 -40.44
C SER A 44 -18.37 -7.93 -40.15
N ALA A 45 -18.43 -9.25 -40.26
CA ALA A 45 -17.23 -10.09 -40.07
C ALA A 45 -16.11 -9.78 -41.09
N GLU A 46 -16.44 -9.30 -42.26
CA GLU A 46 -15.48 -8.86 -43.28
C GLU A 46 -14.81 -7.54 -42.89
N GLN A 47 -15.62 -6.57 -42.50
CA GLN A 47 -15.12 -5.29 -41.98
C GLN A 47 -14.23 -5.46 -40.75
N GLN A 48 -14.63 -6.31 -39.79
CA GLN A 48 -13.78 -6.60 -38.61
C GLN A 48 -12.40 -7.10 -39.02
N ARG A 49 -12.33 -8.02 -40.00
CA ARG A 49 -11.05 -8.51 -40.51
C ARG A 49 -10.26 -7.44 -41.23
N ALA A 50 -10.91 -6.59 -42.03
CA ALA A 50 -10.27 -5.53 -42.78
C ALA A 50 -9.63 -4.48 -41.88
N VAL A 51 -10.28 -4.13 -40.76
CA VAL A 51 -9.79 -3.13 -39.80
C VAL A 51 -9.00 -3.74 -38.63
N GLY A 52 -8.80 -5.04 -38.61
CA GLY A 52 -8.00 -5.74 -37.61
C GLY A 52 -8.65 -5.85 -36.21
N VAL A 53 -9.98 -5.79 -36.13
CA VAL A 53 -10.74 -6.00 -34.90
C VAL A 53 -10.77 -7.49 -34.58
N VAL A 54 -10.27 -7.84 -33.38
CA VAL A 54 -10.26 -9.21 -32.85
C VAL A 54 -11.07 -9.26 -31.57
N ILE A 55 -11.97 -10.24 -31.49
CA ILE A 55 -12.85 -10.46 -30.35
C ILE A 55 -12.41 -11.72 -29.64
N ALA A 56 -12.33 -11.69 -28.32
CA ALA A 56 -12.09 -12.85 -27.47
C ALA A 56 -12.91 -12.76 -26.18
N ALA A 57 -13.07 -13.87 -25.47
CA ALA A 57 -13.63 -13.85 -24.13
C ALA A 57 -12.63 -13.23 -23.14
N ALA A 58 -13.13 -12.47 -22.17
CA ALA A 58 -12.32 -11.95 -21.06
C ALA A 58 -12.15 -13.08 -20.03
N PRO A 59 -10.96 -13.69 -19.89
CA PRO A 59 -10.75 -14.79 -18.96
C PRO A 59 -10.88 -14.31 -17.53
N ALA A 60 -11.70 -15.02 -16.75
CA ALA A 60 -11.78 -14.80 -15.32
C ALA A 60 -10.42 -15.06 -14.64
N ALA A 61 -10.08 -14.23 -13.72
CA ALA A 61 -8.87 -14.36 -12.92
C ALA A 61 -9.12 -13.99 -11.46
N ARG A 62 -8.47 -14.72 -10.56
CA ARG A 62 -8.44 -14.38 -9.14
C ARG A 62 -7.01 -14.16 -8.70
N LEU A 63 -6.63 -12.91 -8.59
CA LEU A 63 -5.24 -12.52 -8.34
C LEU A 63 -5.12 -11.72 -7.04
N PRO A 64 -4.04 -11.93 -6.25
CA PRO A 64 -3.79 -11.12 -5.08
C PRO A 64 -3.51 -9.68 -5.49
N ARG A 65 -4.10 -8.73 -4.78
CA ARG A 65 -3.73 -7.32 -4.95
C ARG A 65 -2.31 -7.09 -4.48
N ARG A 66 -1.48 -6.53 -5.33
CA ARG A 66 -0.08 -6.22 -5.05
C ARG A 66 0.10 -4.73 -4.79
N SER A 67 0.92 -4.41 -3.79
CA SER A 67 1.31 -3.02 -3.48
C SER A 67 2.82 -2.97 -3.27
N ALA A 68 3.49 -2.09 -4.00
CA ALA A 68 4.91 -1.87 -3.81
C ALA A 68 5.19 -1.18 -2.47
N ALA A 69 6.26 -1.58 -1.82
CA ALA A 69 6.76 -1.01 -0.58
C ALA A 69 8.28 -1.04 -0.55
N PHE A 70 8.88 -0.26 0.34
CA PHE A 70 10.33 -0.24 0.55
C PHE A 70 10.67 -0.92 1.87
N GLY A 71 11.43 -2.01 1.79
CA GLY A 71 11.88 -2.77 2.94
C GLY A 71 13.25 -2.29 3.43
N ARG A 72 13.43 -2.26 4.76
CA ARG A 72 14.73 -2.09 5.41
C ARG A 72 14.91 -3.18 6.43
N VAL A 73 16.03 -3.90 6.35
CA VAL A 73 16.40 -4.91 7.35
C VAL A 73 16.75 -4.23 8.66
N LEU A 74 16.09 -4.64 9.74
CA LEU A 74 16.28 -4.08 11.08
C LEU A 74 17.52 -4.66 11.76
N ASP A 75 18.19 -3.84 12.57
CA ASP A 75 19.31 -4.29 13.39
C ASP A 75 18.80 -5.17 14.55
N PRO A 76 19.25 -6.43 14.64
CA PRO A 76 18.85 -7.33 15.71
C PRO A 76 19.32 -6.87 17.09
N SER A 77 20.41 -6.10 17.19
CA SER A 77 20.97 -5.66 18.49
C SER A 77 19.96 -4.84 19.31
N GLN A 78 19.18 -4.00 18.65
CA GLN A 78 18.13 -3.20 19.30
C GLN A 78 17.00 -4.08 19.84
N LEU A 79 16.59 -5.10 19.08
CA LEU A 79 15.57 -6.03 19.54
C LEU A 79 16.05 -6.82 20.78
N VAL A 80 17.28 -7.32 20.74
CA VAL A 80 17.90 -8.06 21.85
C VAL A 80 17.97 -7.17 23.10
N ALA A 81 18.44 -5.93 22.97
CA ALA A 81 18.55 -4.99 24.07
C ALA A 81 17.19 -4.65 24.70
N ASP A 82 16.18 -4.35 23.88
CA ASP A 82 14.84 -3.98 24.36
C ASP A 82 14.11 -5.17 24.98
N ALA A 83 14.25 -6.37 24.40
CA ALA A 83 13.68 -7.60 24.96
C ALA A 83 14.33 -7.94 26.30
N GLY A 84 15.66 -7.83 26.40
CA GLY A 84 16.40 -8.06 27.66
C GLY A 84 16.01 -7.08 28.75
N ARG A 85 15.83 -5.80 28.41
CA ARG A 85 15.35 -4.77 29.34
C ARG A 85 13.95 -5.09 29.87
N LEU A 86 13.05 -5.52 29.00
CA LEU A 86 11.71 -5.93 29.40
C LEU A 86 11.74 -7.14 30.32
N GLU A 87 12.52 -8.17 29.98
CA GLU A 87 12.65 -9.38 30.76
C GLU A 87 13.26 -9.13 32.15
N SER A 88 14.35 -8.37 32.23
CA SER A 88 15.00 -7.98 33.47
C SER A 88 14.07 -7.19 34.40
N SER A 89 13.31 -6.24 33.84
CA SER A 89 12.31 -5.48 34.59
C SER A 89 11.21 -6.39 35.14
N GLN A 90 10.73 -7.35 34.37
CA GLN A 90 9.74 -8.33 34.85
C GLN A 90 10.29 -9.23 35.90
N ALA A 91 11.54 -9.67 35.79
CA ALA A 91 12.19 -10.51 36.83
C ALA A 91 12.35 -9.72 38.15
N ALA A 92 12.80 -8.45 38.08
CA ALA A 92 12.90 -7.58 39.24
C ALA A 92 11.53 -7.35 39.91
N ALA A 93 10.47 -7.15 39.14
CA ALA A 93 9.13 -7.00 39.71
C ALA A 93 8.61 -8.26 40.39
N ARG A 94 8.89 -9.45 39.82
CA ARG A 94 8.55 -10.72 40.48
C ARG A 94 9.31 -10.91 41.80
N ALA A 95 10.61 -10.58 41.82
CA ALA A 95 11.42 -10.65 43.03
C ALA A 95 10.92 -9.69 44.12
N ALA A 96 10.64 -8.42 43.76
CA ALA A 96 10.09 -7.44 44.69
C ALA A 96 8.71 -7.81 45.24
N ALA A 97 7.87 -8.44 44.43
CA ALA A 97 6.56 -8.96 44.85
C ALA A 97 6.70 -10.11 45.84
N ALA A 98 7.61 -11.06 45.57
CA ALA A 98 7.89 -12.19 46.49
C ALA A 98 8.45 -11.69 47.84
N GLU A 99 9.38 -10.74 47.84
CA GLU A 99 9.93 -10.16 49.05
C GLU A 99 8.86 -9.41 49.87
N THR A 100 8.00 -8.65 49.19
CA THR A 100 6.88 -7.98 49.88
C THR A 100 5.95 -8.99 50.54
N ALA A 101 5.60 -10.08 49.86
CA ALA A 101 4.76 -11.13 50.40
C ALA A 101 5.41 -11.81 51.60
N ARG A 102 6.71 -12.09 51.53
CA ARG A 102 7.50 -12.67 52.66
C ARG A 102 7.47 -11.74 53.86
N LEU A 103 7.80 -10.46 53.68
CA LEU A 103 7.82 -9.50 54.79
C LEU A 103 6.44 -9.23 55.38
N GLN A 104 5.39 -9.26 54.53
CA GLN A 104 4.02 -9.16 55.03
C GLN A 104 3.62 -10.33 55.93
N GLY A 105 4.07 -11.57 55.61
CA GLY A 105 3.91 -12.73 56.47
C GLY A 105 4.64 -12.56 57.80
N LEU A 106 5.91 -12.16 57.76
CA LEU A 106 6.72 -11.96 58.95
C LEU A 106 6.19 -10.83 59.85
N TYR A 107 5.69 -9.74 59.26
CA TYR A 107 5.07 -8.64 60.03
C TYR A 107 3.82 -9.10 60.77
N ARG A 108 2.97 -9.92 60.17
CA ARG A 108 1.78 -10.49 60.84
C ARG A 108 2.14 -11.38 62.03
N SER A 109 3.30 -12.04 61.98
CA SER A 109 3.82 -12.85 63.08
C SER A 109 4.76 -12.09 64.04
N ALA A 110 4.77 -10.73 63.94
CA ALA A 110 5.61 -9.85 64.72
C ALA A 110 7.14 -10.04 64.55
N ASN A 111 7.56 -10.68 63.45
CA ASN A 111 8.97 -10.98 63.16
C ASN A 111 9.60 -10.01 62.11
N ALA A 112 8.91 -8.98 61.69
CA ALA A 112 9.44 -7.93 60.87
C ALA A 112 8.91 -6.56 61.29
N SER A 113 9.69 -5.47 61.07
CA SER A 113 9.28 -4.12 61.37
C SER A 113 8.33 -3.54 60.29
N LEU A 114 7.47 -2.64 60.70
CA LEU A 114 6.61 -1.89 59.76
C LEU A 114 7.47 -1.12 58.75
N LYS A 115 8.60 -0.55 59.15
CA LYS A 115 9.54 0.11 58.25
C LYS A 115 10.06 -0.78 57.14
N ALA A 116 10.42 -2.03 57.47
CA ALA A 116 10.89 -2.98 56.47
C ALA A 116 9.77 -3.40 55.48
N LEU A 117 8.55 -3.58 55.98
CA LEU A 117 7.40 -3.88 55.13
C LEU A 117 7.08 -2.70 54.16
N GLN A 118 7.09 -1.46 54.69
CA GLN A 118 6.85 -0.26 53.86
C GLN A 118 7.93 -0.08 52.80
N ALA A 119 9.21 -0.32 53.13
CA ALA A 119 10.31 -0.27 52.17
C ALA A 119 10.13 -1.29 51.01
N ALA A 120 9.75 -2.53 51.34
CA ALA A 120 9.48 -3.57 50.35
C ALA A 120 8.26 -3.23 49.45
N GLN A 121 7.22 -2.65 50.03
CA GLN A 121 6.06 -2.19 49.27
C GLN A 121 6.44 -1.08 48.32
N ALA A 122 7.25 -0.11 48.72
CA ALA A 122 7.77 0.96 47.84
C ALA A 122 8.61 0.39 46.70
N ALA A 123 9.54 -0.54 47.01
CA ALA A 123 10.37 -1.20 45.99
C ALA A 123 9.53 -2.01 45.00
N ARG A 124 8.44 -2.66 45.43
CA ARG A 124 7.51 -3.34 44.54
C ARG A 124 6.81 -2.36 43.57
N ILE A 125 6.34 -1.25 44.10
CA ILE A 125 5.68 -0.22 43.27
C ILE A 125 6.67 0.32 42.22
N GLU A 126 7.90 0.64 42.61
CA GLU A 126 8.95 1.11 41.71
C GLU A 126 9.25 0.07 40.61
N ALA A 127 9.41 -1.19 40.97
CA ALA A 127 9.65 -2.26 40.01
C ALA A 127 8.48 -2.43 39.03
N GLN A 128 7.24 -2.30 39.49
CA GLN A 128 6.05 -2.31 38.60
C GLN A 128 6.03 -1.13 37.63
N VAL A 129 6.46 0.07 38.07
CA VAL A 129 6.59 1.24 37.18
C VAL A 129 7.60 0.96 36.07
N ARG A 130 8.78 0.39 36.42
CA ARG A 130 9.81 0.01 35.44
C ARG A 130 9.31 -1.01 34.43
N VAL A 131 8.51 -2.00 34.83
CA VAL A 131 7.88 -2.96 33.90
C VAL A 131 6.97 -2.23 32.91
N ARG A 132 6.08 -1.35 33.40
CA ARG A 132 5.17 -0.62 32.51
C ARG A 132 5.92 0.25 31.52
N GLN A 133 7.00 0.92 31.99
CA GLN A 133 7.86 1.72 31.12
C GLN A 133 8.52 0.85 30.03
N ALA A 134 9.17 -0.25 30.41
CA ALA A 134 9.82 -1.17 29.45
C ALA A 134 8.81 -1.79 28.47
N GLN A 135 7.60 -2.11 28.92
CA GLN A 135 6.52 -2.60 28.05
C GLN A 135 6.07 -1.53 27.03
N ALA A 136 5.90 -0.28 27.48
CA ALA A 136 5.51 0.82 26.59
C ALA A 136 6.59 1.11 25.55
N GLU A 137 7.87 1.17 25.93
CA GLU A 137 9.00 1.37 25.05
C GLU A 137 9.09 0.25 24.02
N PHE A 138 8.94 -1.01 24.44
CA PHE A 138 8.94 -2.18 23.57
C PHE A 138 7.76 -2.14 22.58
N LEU A 139 6.56 -1.79 23.05
CA LEU A 139 5.37 -1.66 22.21
C LEU A 139 5.55 -0.55 21.15
N LEU A 140 6.03 0.62 21.54
CA LEU A 140 6.23 1.74 20.62
C LEU A 140 7.24 1.44 19.52
N ARG A 141 8.26 0.63 19.80
CA ARG A 141 9.29 0.30 18.83
C ARG A 141 8.97 -0.94 17.99
N TRP A 142 8.46 -1.98 18.63
CA TRP A 142 8.29 -3.31 18.04
C TRP A 142 6.84 -3.69 17.77
N GLY A 143 5.88 -2.83 18.16
CA GLY A 143 4.46 -3.00 17.84
C GLY A 143 3.93 -4.38 18.16
N PRO A 144 3.57 -5.18 17.14
CA PRO A 144 2.91 -6.47 17.31
C PRO A 144 3.75 -7.52 18.07
N LEU A 145 5.09 -7.38 18.15
CA LEU A 145 5.91 -8.29 18.94
C LEU A 145 5.64 -8.17 20.44
N ALA A 146 5.15 -7.01 20.90
CA ALA A 146 4.78 -6.82 22.30
C ALA A 146 3.57 -7.67 22.71
N GLN A 147 2.74 -8.07 21.75
CA GLN A 147 1.55 -8.89 21.98
C GLN A 147 1.88 -10.39 22.07
N LEU A 148 3.09 -10.79 21.67
CA LEU A 148 3.52 -12.17 21.82
C LEU A 148 3.72 -12.52 23.30
N ALA A 149 3.31 -13.73 23.68
CA ALA A 149 3.64 -14.30 24.99
C ALA A 149 5.17 -14.40 25.18
N ALA A 150 5.63 -14.47 26.42
CA ALA A 150 7.08 -14.40 26.75
C ALA A 150 7.91 -15.46 26.00
N ALA A 151 7.48 -16.72 25.99
CA ALA A 151 8.25 -17.79 25.34
C ALA A 151 8.33 -17.68 23.81
N PRO A 152 7.23 -17.46 23.05
CA PRO A 152 7.33 -17.19 21.61
C PRO A 152 8.17 -15.96 21.28
N ARG A 153 8.09 -14.90 22.09
CA ARG A 153 8.91 -13.69 21.91
C ARG A 153 10.39 -13.98 22.11
N ALA A 154 10.76 -14.66 23.19
CA ALA A 154 12.15 -15.04 23.47
C ALA A 154 12.74 -15.92 22.34
N ASN A 155 11.98 -16.91 21.88
CA ASN A 155 12.39 -17.75 20.74
C ASN A 155 12.63 -16.89 19.47
N LEU A 156 11.72 -15.97 19.14
CA LEU A 156 11.89 -15.09 17.98
C LEU A 156 13.17 -14.23 18.11
N VAL A 157 13.40 -13.65 19.30
CA VAL A 157 14.60 -12.83 19.58
C VAL A 157 15.86 -13.66 19.36
N GLU A 158 15.89 -14.89 19.87
CA GLU A 158 17.01 -15.82 19.70
C GLU A 158 17.25 -16.17 18.22
N GLN A 159 16.19 -16.48 17.46
CA GLN A 159 16.28 -16.80 16.05
C GLN A 159 16.81 -15.61 15.22
N VAL A 160 16.38 -14.39 15.56
CA VAL A 160 16.82 -13.15 14.91
C VAL A 160 18.26 -12.81 15.28
N ALA A 161 18.62 -12.93 16.56
CA ALA A 161 19.99 -12.71 17.05
C ALA A 161 21.00 -13.68 16.41
N ALA A 162 20.58 -14.93 16.16
CA ALA A 162 21.40 -15.94 15.49
C ALA A 162 21.40 -15.83 13.95
N GLY A 163 20.74 -14.83 13.36
CA GLY A 163 20.66 -14.65 11.90
C GLY A 163 19.80 -15.71 11.19
N ARG A 164 19.15 -16.61 11.92
CA ARG A 164 18.26 -17.64 11.33
C ARG A 164 16.94 -17.06 10.82
N GLN A 165 16.58 -15.87 11.28
CA GLN A 165 15.45 -15.09 10.80
C GLN A 165 15.84 -13.62 10.73
N LEU A 166 15.20 -12.86 9.84
CA LEU A 166 15.38 -11.42 9.76
C LEU A 166 14.04 -10.71 9.96
N LEU A 167 14.12 -9.54 10.55
CA LEU A 167 13.01 -8.59 10.62
C LEU A 167 13.26 -7.45 9.66
N LEU A 168 12.21 -7.07 8.93
CA LEU A 168 12.22 -5.91 8.05
C LEU A 168 11.11 -4.96 8.47
N ARG A 169 11.39 -3.68 8.34
CA ARG A 169 10.38 -2.65 8.26
C ARG A 169 10.07 -2.42 6.80
N ALA A 170 8.81 -2.54 6.40
CA ALA A 170 8.34 -2.18 5.06
C ALA A 170 7.47 -0.94 5.16
N ASP A 171 7.85 0.10 4.42
CA ASP A 171 7.15 1.37 4.34
C ASP A 171 6.47 1.51 2.97
N LEU A 172 5.16 1.84 2.97
CA LEU A 172 4.42 2.11 1.74
C LEU A 172 4.61 3.57 1.33
N PRO A 173 4.81 3.86 0.04
CA PRO A 173 4.88 5.23 -0.43
C PRO A 173 3.51 5.92 -0.29
N GLY A 174 3.54 7.17 0.14
CA GLY A 174 2.34 8.00 0.32
C GLY A 174 1.53 7.68 1.59
N ARG A 175 0.45 8.45 1.80
CA ARG A 175 -0.44 8.31 2.96
C ARG A 175 -1.47 7.18 2.75
N HIS A 176 -1.05 6.01 2.34
CA HIS A 176 -1.96 4.89 2.18
C HIS A 176 -2.38 4.34 3.54
N ILE A 177 -3.64 4.58 3.89
CA ILE A 177 -4.30 3.86 4.99
C ILE A 177 -4.61 2.47 4.44
N LEU A 178 -3.92 1.45 4.93
CA LEU A 178 -4.22 0.08 4.59
C LEU A 178 -5.57 -0.30 5.20
N GLY A 179 -6.59 -0.46 4.37
CA GLY A 179 -7.90 -0.94 4.83
C GLY A 179 -7.81 -2.35 5.42
N THR A 180 -7.03 -3.23 4.79
CA THR A 180 -6.74 -4.60 5.25
C THR A 180 -5.24 -4.80 5.31
N ILE A 181 -4.74 -5.29 6.45
CA ILE A 181 -3.32 -5.59 6.64
C ILE A 181 -2.96 -6.83 5.83
N PRO A 182 -1.99 -6.76 4.89
CA PRO A 182 -1.55 -7.92 4.13
C PRO A 182 -0.95 -8.97 5.06
N ARG A 183 -1.10 -10.26 4.71
CA ARG A 183 -0.53 -11.36 5.49
C ARG A 183 0.80 -11.84 4.96
N ARG A 184 1.06 -11.60 3.66
CA ARG A 184 2.25 -12.07 2.95
C ARG A 184 2.92 -10.89 2.25
N ALA A 185 4.22 -11.02 2.07
CA ALA A 185 5.02 -10.13 1.26
C ALA A 185 6.07 -10.94 0.50
N LEU A 186 6.44 -10.44 -0.67
CA LEU A 186 7.59 -10.91 -1.44
C LEU A 186 8.67 -9.84 -1.32
N VAL A 187 9.87 -10.25 -0.98
CA VAL A 187 11.04 -9.39 -0.86
C VAL A 187 11.98 -9.75 -1.99
N ASP A 188 12.34 -8.79 -2.82
CA ASP A 188 13.33 -9.00 -3.86
C ASP A 188 14.74 -8.86 -3.26
N VAL A 189 15.51 -9.93 -3.37
CA VAL A 189 16.92 -9.98 -2.98
C VAL A 189 17.73 -10.37 -4.20
N ASP A 190 18.35 -9.40 -4.84
CA ASP A 190 19.18 -9.59 -6.04
C ASP A 190 18.46 -10.33 -7.18
N GLY A 191 17.19 -10.02 -7.41
CA GLY A 191 16.34 -10.64 -8.45
C GLY A 191 15.68 -11.95 -8.02
N VAL A 192 15.86 -12.38 -6.76
CA VAL A 192 15.21 -13.57 -6.20
C VAL A 192 14.11 -13.16 -5.24
N GLU A 193 12.88 -13.60 -5.52
CA GLU A 193 11.74 -13.36 -4.63
C GLU A 193 11.80 -14.27 -3.39
N VAL A 194 11.92 -13.66 -2.23
CA VAL A 194 11.93 -14.33 -0.93
C VAL A 194 10.62 -14.05 -0.18
N GLN A 195 9.96 -15.11 0.27
CA GLN A 195 8.72 -14.97 1.03
C GLN A 195 8.96 -14.41 2.42
N ALA A 196 8.19 -13.38 2.77
CA ALA A 196 8.13 -12.81 4.10
C ALA A 196 6.69 -12.86 4.65
N ARG A 197 6.58 -12.97 5.98
CA ARG A 197 5.30 -12.86 6.68
C ARG A 197 5.15 -11.47 7.27
N VAL A 198 4.00 -10.87 7.09
CA VAL A 198 3.65 -9.63 7.79
C VAL A 198 3.23 -9.98 9.21
N ILE A 199 3.91 -9.40 10.20
CA ILE A 199 3.58 -9.58 11.62
C ILE A 199 2.50 -8.58 12.02
N GLY A 200 2.60 -7.32 11.54
CA GLY A 200 1.61 -6.28 11.78
C GLY A 200 2.16 -4.87 11.62
N PRO A 201 1.34 -3.84 11.88
CA PRO A 201 1.74 -2.45 11.76
C PRO A 201 2.68 -2.04 12.89
N LEU A 202 3.64 -1.18 12.55
CA LEU A 202 4.50 -0.50 13.53
C LEU A 202 3.83 0.79 14.00
N PRO A 203 3.85 1.10 15.30
CA PRO A 203 3.22 2.31 15.83
C PRO A 203 3.84 3.62 15.36
N GLN A 204 5.13 3.58 15.01
CA GLN A 204 5.87 4.78 14.59
C GLN A 204 5.96 4.84 13.06
N ALA A 205 5.51 5.96 12.49
CA ALA A 205 5.77 6.27 11.09
C ALA A 205 7.27 6.56 10.88
N ALA A 206 7.80 6.21 9.70
CA ALA A 206 9.12 6.69 9.30
C ALA A 206 9.03 8.19 9.02
N ALA A 207 9.90 8.97 9.62
CA ALA A 207 9.92 10.44 9.45
C ALA A 207 10.07 10.83 7.97
N GLU A 208 10.86 10.06 7.22
CA GLU A 208 11.15 10.28 5.81
C GLU A 208 9.97 9.96 4.88
N MET A 209 9.18 8.92 5.21
CA MET A 209 8.13 8.39 4.35
C MET A 209 6.72 8.81 4.77
N GLN A 210 6.54 9.33 5.99
CA GLN A 210 5.24 9.71 6.58
C GLN A 210 4.16 8.62 6.45
N SER A 211 4.58 7.36 6.40
CA SER A 211 3.73 6.20 6.15
C SER A 211 3.72 5.25 7.33
N VAL A 212 2.66 4.47 7.44
CA VAL A 212 2.58 3.38 8.43
C VAL A 212 3.52 2.25 7.98
N GLY A 213 4.56 2.00 8.78
CA GLY A 213 5.46 0.88 8.54
C GLY A 213 4.80 -0.44 8.95
N LEU A 214 5.09 -1.48 8.20
CA LEU A 214 4.76 -2.86 8.55
C LEU A 214 6.01 -3.60 9.02
N LEU A 215 5.88 -4.38 10.08
CA LEU A 215 6.91 -5.31 10.51
C LEU A 215 6.73 -6.64 9.78
N LEU A 216 7.77 -7.05 9.06
CA LEU A 216 7.83 -8.31 8.34
C LEU A 216 8.91 -9.22 8.93
N ARG A 217 8.72 -10.52 8.74
CA ARG A 217 9.67 -11.56 9.13
C ARG A 217 10.04 -12.42 7.92
N ILE A 218 11.32 -12.55 7.63
CA ILE A 218 11.87 -13.54 6.70
C ILE A 218 12.29 -14.76 7.53
N PRO A 219 11.62 -15.90 7.38
CA PRO A 219 11.93 -17.08 8.20
C PRO A 219 13.20 -17.83 7.78
N ARG A 220 13.62 -17.63 6.53
CA ARG A 220 14.83 -18.24 5.94
C ARG A 220 15.50 -17.19 5.06
N PRO A 221 16.31 -16.31 5.64
CA PRO A 221 16.98 -15.28 4.86
C PRO A 221 18.06 -15.90 3.98
N PRO A 222 18.27 -15.38 2.76
CA PRO A 222 19.44 -15.75 1.95
C PRO A 222 20.73 -15.31 2.65
N ALA A 223 21.82 -16.02 2.34
CA ALA A 223 23.13 -15.67 2.86
C ALA A 223 23.56 -14.28 2.37
N GLY A 224 24.25 -13.52 3.24
CA GLY A 224 24.77 -12.18 2.90
C GLY A 224 23.79 -11.04 3.12
N LEU A 225 22.52 -11.30 3.43
CA LEU A 225 21.57 -10.25 3.74
C LEU A 225 21.78 -9.73 5.17
N GLY A 226 22.28 -8.51 5.30
CA GLY A 226 22.65 -7.87 6.57
C GLY A 226 21.71 -6.77 7.01
N ALA A 227 21.84 -6.37 8.29
CA ALA A 227 21.13 -5.24 8.86
C ALA A 227 21.39 -3.94 8.07
N GLY A 228 20.35 -3.13 7.90
CA GLY A 228 20.41 -1.88 7.14
C GLY A 228 20.17 -2.02 5.63
N ALA A 229 20.20 -3.23 5.06
CA ALA A 229 19.91 -3.47 3.65
C ALA A 229 18.52 -2.93 3.28
N ARG A 230 18.43 -2.29 2.10
CA ARG A 230 17.17 -1.77 1.55
C ARG A 230 16.78 -2.63 0.36
N LEU A 231 15.54 -3.08 0.35
CA LEU A 231 15.04 -4.07 -0.59
C LEU A 231 13.65 -3.67 -1.11
N PRO A 232 13.36 -3.91 -2.39
CA PRO A 232 12.01 -3.83 -2.89
C PRO A 232 11.12 -4.89 -2.21
N VAL A 233 9.91 -4.50 -1.85
CA VAL A 233 8.93 -5.37 -1.22
C VAL A 233 7.61 -5.26 -1.97
N VAL A 234 6.99 -6.37 -2.25
CA VAL A 234 5.62 -6.45 -2.76
C VAL A 234 4.74 -7.03 -1.69
N LEU A 235 3.78 -6.24 -1.21
CA LEU A 235 2.79 -6.66 -0.23
C LEU A 235 1.62 -7.32 -0.97
N GLU A 236 1.26 -8.55 -0.59
CA GLU A 236 0.14 -9.29 -1.15
C GLU A 236 -1.06 -9.21 -0.21
N ARG A 237 -2.14 -8.60 -0.70
CA ARG A 237 -3.44 -8.53 -0.03
C ARG A 237 -4.37 -9.64 -0.55
N ASP A 238 -5.56 -9.70 0.02
CA ASP A 238 -6.57 -10.67 -0.40
C ASP A 238 -6.79 -10.62 -1.91
N ALA A 239 -6.99 -11.81 -2.49
CA ALA A 239 -7.23 -11.93 -3.91
C ALA A 239 -8.56 -11.26 -4.29
N LEU A 240 -8.55 -10.61 -5.44
CA LEU A 240 -9.71 -10.01 -6.06
C LEU A 240 -10.08 -10.82 -7.30
N ASP A 241 -11.36 -11.07 -7.45
CA ASP A 241 -11.93 -11.65 -8.65
C ASP A 241 -12.09 -10.54 -9.71
N GLY A 242 -11.77 -10.85 -10.95
CA GLY A 242 -11.84 -9.92 -12.08
C GLY A 242 -11.57 -10.65 -13.39
N CYS A 243 -11.34 -9.89 -14.45
CA CYS A 243 -10.95 -10.42 -15.76
C CYS A 243 -9.57 -9.88 -16.15
N VAL A 244 -8.79 -10.67 -16.89
CA VAL A 244 -7.55 -10.19 -17.49
C VAL A 244 -7.84 -9.68 -18.89
N VAL A 245 -7.49 -8.42 -19.12
CA VAL A 245 -7.72 -7.73 -20.39
C VAL A 245 -6.36 -7.28 -20.96
N PRO A 246 -6.05 -7.62 -22.22
CA PRO A 246 -4.83 -7.16 -22.87
C PRO A 246 -4.73 -5.64 -22.88
N GLU A 247 -3.52 -5.10 -22.79
CA GLU A 247 -3.29 -3.65 -22.77
C GLU A 247 -3.89 -2.95 -23.99
N GLY A 248 -3.79 -3.53 -25.19
CA GLY A 248 -4.35 -2.99 -26.43
C GLY A 248 -5.88 -3.00 -26.53
N ALA A 249 -6.58 -3.60 -25.56
CA ALA A 249 -8.04 -3.57 -25.47
C ALA A 249 -8.54 -2.43 -24.56
N VAL A 250 -7.67 -1.85 -23.74
CA VAL A 250 -8.02 -0.80 -22.78
C VAL A 250 -7.92 0.56 -23.47
N LEU A 251 -8.98 1.33 -23.40
CA LEU A 251 -9.05 2.72 -23.84
C LEU A 251 -9.20 3.64 -22.65
N TYR A 252 -8.64 4.82 -22.75
CA TYR A 252 -8.68 5.83 -21.70
C TYR A 252 -9.50 7.02 -22.17
N GLY A 253 -10.57 7.33 -21.46
CA GLY A 253 -11.39 8.51 -21.66
C GLY A 253 -11.43 9.41 -20.44
N GLU A 254 -12.17 10.52 -20.51
CA GLU A 254 -12.25 11.49 -19.40
C GLU A 254 -12.81 10.90 -18.10
N GLN A 255 -13.71 9.92 -18.19
CA GLN A 255 -14.34 9.29 -17.03
C GLN A 255 -13.63 8.03 -16.55
N GLY A 256 -12.50 7.64 -17.19
CA GLY A 256 -11.74 6.46 -16.78
C GLY A 256 -11.36 5.54 -17.94
N ALA A 257 -11.18 4.26 -17.61
CA ALA A 257 -10.81 3.23 -18.56
C ALA A 257 -12.05 2.49 -19.08
N TYR A 258 -12.01 2.09 -20.35
CA TYR A 258 -13.09 1.39 -21.05
C TYR A 258 -12.54 0.23 -21.86
N VAL A 259 -13.39 -0.76 -22.09
CA VAL A 259 -13.20 -1.79 -23.10
C VAL A 259 -14.44 -1.87 -23.98
N TYR A 260 -14.29 -2.25 -25.25
CA TYR A 260 -15.47 -2.55 -26.08
C TYR A 260 -15.92 -3.97 -25.84
N HIS A 261 -17.16 -4.15 -25.44
CA HIS A 261 -17.81 -5.46 -25.37
C HIS A 261 -18.77 -5.67 -26.56
N VAL A 262 -19.00 -6.93 -26.88
CA VAL A 262 -19.90 -7.34 -27.96
C VAL A 262 -21.31 -7.40 -27.43
N LEU A 263 -22.23 -6.66 -28.02
CA LEU A 263 -23.64 -6.74 -27.71
C LEU A 263 -24.25 -8.08 -28.19
N PRO A 264 -25.21 -8.66 -27.45
CA PRO A 264 -25.83 -9.94 -27.81
C PRO A 264 -26.64 -9.85 -29.11
N ASP A 265 -27.23 -8.69 -29.38
CA ASP A 265 -28.06 -8.45 -30.56
C ASP A 265 -27.19 -8.15 -31.78
N ARG A 266 -27.55 -8.75 -32.90
CA ARG A 266 -26.99 -8.43 -34.20
C ARG A 266 -27.84 -7.38 -34.90
N THR A 267 -27.22 -6.54 -35.73
CA THR A 267 -27.97 -5.66 -36.64
C THR A 267 -28.78 -6.48 -37.61
N LYS A 268 -29.84 -5.88 -38.20
CA LYS A 268 -30.66 -6.52 -39.23
C LYS A 268 -29.83 -7.05 -40.41
N ASP A 269 -28.69 -6.45 -40.65
CA ASP A 269 -27.72 -6.81 -41.71
C ASP A 269 -26.65 -7.81 -41.21
N GLY A 270 -26.85 -8.42 -40.05
CA GLY A 270 -25.94 -9.44 -39.47
C GLY A 270 -24.62 -8.93 -38.91
N GLY A 271 -24.46 -7.60 -38.78
CA GLY A 271 -23.29 -6.99 -38.17
C GLY A 271 -23.22 -7.20 -36.65
N THR A 272 -22.00 -7.26 -36.12
CA THR A 272 -21.74 -7.29 -34.68
C THR A 272 -21.72 -5.89 -34.15
N GLN A 273 -22.49 -5.61 -33.10
CA GLN A 273 -22.50 -4.33 -32.41
C GLN A 273 -21.55 -4.33 -31.22
N PHE A 274 -20.94 -3.18 -30.98
CA PHE A 274 -19.97 -2.98 -29.89
C PHE A 274 -20.39 -1.81 -29.02
N ALA A 275 -20.24 -1.95 -27.70
CA ALA A 275 -20.48 -0.85 -26.77
C ALA A 275 -19.28 -0.66 -25.85
N PRO A 276 -18.92 0.59 -25.52
CA PRO A 276 -17.91 0.86 -24.54
C PRO A 276 -18.44 0.50 -23.13
N GLU A 277 -17.72 -0.36 -22.43
CA GLU A 277 -18.03 -0.77 -21.05
C GLU A 277 -16.98 -0.19 -20.10
N PRO A 278 -17.37 0.59 -19.08
CA PRO A 278 -16.43 1.16 -18.13
C PRO A 278 -15.82 0.05 -17.26
N VAL A 279 -14.50 0.09 -17.10
CA VAL A 279 -13.76 -0.87 -16.28
C VAL A 279 -12.88 -0.17 -15.27
N THR A 280 -12.69 -0.81 -14.11
CA THR A 280 -11.72 -0.33 -13.13
C THR A 280 -10.44 -1.14 -13.26
N LEU A 281 -9.34 -0.46 -13.61
CA LEU A 281 -8.01 -1.06 -13.64
C LEU A 281 -7.52 -1.30 -12.21
N VAL A 282 -7.22 -2.55 -11.86
CA VAL A 282 -6.80 -2.93 -10.51
C VAL A 282 -5.29 -3.01 -10.40
N GLN A 283 -4.68 -3.79 -11.29
CA GLN A 283 -3.22 -3.96 -11.35
C GLN A 283 -2.78 -4.46 -12.71
N GLN A 284 -1.57 -4.08 -13.11
CA GLN A 284 -0.91 -4.60 -14.29
C GLN A 284 -0.44 -6.04 -14.04
N VAL A 285 -0.59 -6.89 -15.03
CA VAL A 285 -0.14 -8.29 -15.04
C VAL A 285 0.69 -8.54 -16.30
N ALA A 286 1.31 -9.70 -16.43
CA ALA A 286 2.20 -9.98 -17.57
C ALA A 286 1.50 -9.83 -18.93
N ASP A 287 0.22 -10.21 -19.01
CA ASP A 287 -0.54 -10.24 -20.26
C ASP A 287 -1.52 -9.04 -20.40
N GLY A 288 -1.40 -8.00 -19.58
CA GLY A 288 -2.27 -6.82 -19.63
C GLY A 288 -2.70 -6.31 -18.25
N TRP A 289 -3.99 -6.12 -18.04
CA TRP A 289 -4.56 -5.58 -16.81
C TRP A 289 -5.57 -6.53 -16.17
N LEU A 290 -5.48 -6.73 -14.86
CA LEU A 290 -6.61 -7.22 -14.08
C LEU A 290 -7.62 -6.08 -13.94
N VAL A 291 -8.83 -6.30 -14.43
CA VAL A 291 -9.92 -5.32 -14.36
C VAL A 291 -11.12 -5.88 -13.60
N THR A 292 -11.91 -4.97 -13.04
CA THR A 292 -13.26 -5.25 -12.51
C THR A 292 -14.29 -4.44 -13.28
N GLY A 293 -15.55 -4.88 -13.26
CA GLY A 293 -16.65 -4.29 -14.04
C GLY A 293 -17.09 -5.16 -15.22
N LEU A 294 -16.32 -6.19 -15.59
CA LEU A 294 -16.71 -7.19 -16.59
C LEU A 294 -17.24 -8.46 -15.94
N HIS A 295 -18.15 -9.15 -16.62
CA HIS A 295 -18.56 -10.48 -16.24
C HIS A 295 -17.65 -11.55 -16.87
N THR A 296 -17.61 -12.69 -16.23
CA THR A 296 -16.89 -13.85 -16.77
C THR A 296 -17.48 -14.23 -18.12
N ASP A 297 -16.61 -14.49 -19.10
CA ASP A 297 -16.97 -14.85 -20.47
C ASP A 297 -17.56 -13.73 -21.34
N ASP A 298 -17.59 -12.49 -20.88
CA ASP A 298 -17.92 -11.35 -21.73
C ASP A 298 -16.98 -11.33 -22.95
N ARG A 299 -17.56 -11.23 -24.12
CA ARG A 299 -16.80 -11.10 -25.36
C ARG A 299 -16.37 -9.66 -25.55
N ILE A 300 -15.09 -9.42 -25.50
CA ILE A 300 -14.49 -8.10 -25.63
C ILE A 300 -13.61 -7.98 -26.86
N VAL A 301 -13.38 -6.77 -27.31
CA VAL A 301 -12.42 -6.47 -28.37
C VAL A 301 -11.02 -6.43 -27.76
N VAL A 302 -10.20 -7.44 -28.09
CA VAL A 302 -8.82 -7.57 -27.57
C VAL A 302 -7.78 -6.87 -28.45
N ARG A 303 -8.13 -6.55 -29.70
CA ARG A 303 -7.31 -5.79 -30.64
C ARG A 303 -8.20 -4.93 -31.53
N GLY A 304 -7.74 -3.75 -31.91
CA GLY A 304 -8.46 -2.83 -32.79
C GLY A 304 -9.49 -1.96 -32.04
N ALA A 305 -9.45 -1.87 -30.73
CA ALA A 305 -10.38 -1.06 -29.95
C ALA A 305 -10.33 0.42 -30.34
N GLY A 306 -9.15 0.98 -30.64
CA GLY A 306 -8.99 2.36 -31.10
C GLY A 306 -9.69 2.67 -32.43
N VAL A 307 -9.84 1.68 -33.32
CA VAL A 307 -10.60 1.86 -34.56
C VAL A 307 -12.09 2.05 -34.27
N LEU A 308 -12.65 1.25 -33.36
CA LEU A 308 -14.04 1.42 -32.94
C LEU A 308 -14.29 2.77 -32.26
N TRP A 309 -13.33 3.22 -31.48
CA TRP A 309 -13.35 4.54 -30.87
C TRP A 309 -13.41 5.65 -31.92
N SER A 310 -12.55 5.59 -32.94
CA SER A 310 -12.55 6.56 -34.05
C SER A 310 -13.85 6.52 -34.87
N LEU A 311 -14.41 5.35 -35.12
CA LEU A 311 -15.69 5.19 -35.83
C LEU A 311 -16.84 5.80 -35.04
N GLN A 312 -16.86 5.63 -33.74
CA GLN A 312 -17.89 6.22 -32.87
C GLN A 312 -17.78 7.75 -32.84
N GLY A 313 -16.56 8.30 -32.80
CA GLY A 313 -16.35 9.75 -32.87
C GLY A 313 -16.81 10.36 -34.18
N LEU A 314 -16.62 9.66 -35.32
CA LEU A 314 -17.08 10.12 -36.63
C LEU A 314 -18.60 10.07 -36.78
N SER A 315 -19.29 9.12 -36.16
CA SER A 315 -20.75 9.05 -36.21
C SER A 315 -21.42 10.20 -35.46
N ASN A 316 -20.81 10.65 -34.34
CA ASN A 316 -21.33 11.79 -33.59
C ASN A 316 -21.22 13.13 -34.32
N VAL A 317 -20.17 13.31 -35.14
CA VAL A 317 -20.00 14.55 -35.94
C VAL A 317 -20.99 14.60 -37.08
N SER A 318 -21.42 13.48 -37.66
CA SER A 318 -22.39 13.45 -38.74
C SER A 318 -23.83 13.71 -38.33
N ASP A 319 -24.18 13.50 -37.08
CA ASP A 319 -25.53 13.75 -36.55
C ASP A 319 -25.73 15.22 -36.10
N GLU A 320 -24.66 15.95 -35.78
CA GLU A 320 -24.74 17.41 -35.47
C GLU A 320 -24.93 18.29 -36.68
N ASP A 321 -24.59 17.85 -37.90
CA ASP A 321 -24.73 18.66 -39.14
C ASP A 321 -26.11 18.48 -39.81
N THR A 322 -27.08 17.80 -39.16
CA THR A 322 -28.39 17.50 -39.80
C THR A 322 -29.59 18.17 -39.14
N ASP A 323 -29.39 19.11 -38.18
CA ASP A 323 -30.46 19.92 -37.56
C ASP A 323 -30.48 21.36 -38.08
#